data_d17269ae25fffc22eba3080fa47c2df6
#
_entry.id   d17269ae25fffc22eba3080fa47c2df6
#
_cell.length_a   1.000
_cell.length_b   1.000
_cell.length_c   1.000
_cell.angle_alpha   90.00
_cell.angle_beta   90.00
_cell.angle_gamma   90.00
#
_symmetry.space_group_name_H-M   'P 1'
#
loop_
_entity.id
_entity.type
_entity.pdbx_description
1 polymer ?
#
loop_
_entity_poly.entity_id
_entity_poly.type
_entity_poly.pdbx_seq_one_letter_code
_entity_poly.pdbx_strand_id
1 'polypeptide(L)'
;PEQIAAIIEKVEKTFSDKADSKWLKQVIEDVLYPARAFERNHPTLLYRVHEYLEKYEGADRTKEHIIRFERKMSRYHDYQREILGNRDFTLFVETVTLEQMNGFRDYVANEYLLRQEHPEFYVPRMLINHKPKPLSNTTVINIMNFFCTFLHWCKRMKYSDNEVYALYGCKEPTYGDPFYLTSEERNVLYDADLSDNPKLAVIRDIFVFHCYIGCRVGDLYRLTRENIKDGFLEYMPQKTKKCQAKTVRVP
;
A
#
# COMPACT_ATOMS: atom_id res chain seq x y z
N PRO A 1 23.79 -40.04 9.81
CA PRO A 1 23.08 -40.60 10.98
C PRO A 1 21.94 -39.68 11.44
N GLU A 2 22.20 -38.38 11.62
CA GLU A 2 21.23 -37.41 12.15
C GLU A 2 19.96 -37.25 11.27
N GLN A 3 20.13 -37.18 9.96
CA GLN A 3 19.00 -37.06 9.02
C GLN A 3 18.08 -38.28 9.04
N ILE A 4 18.65 -39.49 9.19
CA ILE A 4 17.89 -40.73 9.29
C ILE A 4 17.07 -40.76 10.58
N ALA A 5 17.65 -40.35 11.69
CA ALA A 5 16.96 -40.24 12.97
C ALA A 5 15.80 -39.24 12.91
N ALA A 6 16.00 -38.08 12.27
CA ALA A 6 14.96 -37.08 12.06
C ALA A 6 13.83 -37.57 11.16
N ILE A 7 14.13 -38.39 10.14
CA ILE A 7 13.10 -39.02 9.27
C ILE A 7 12.28 -40.00 10.10
N ILE A 8 12.92 -40.87 10.88
CA ILE A 8 12.23 -41.87 11.71
C ILE A 8 11.32 -41.17 12.71
N GLU A 9 11.82 -40.18 13.43
CA GLU A 9 11.02 -39.40 14.38
C GLU A 9 9.79 -38.74 13.74
N LYS A 10 9.98 -38.15 12.55
CA LYS A 10 8.86 -37.51 11.83
C LYS A 10 7.86 -38.54 11.30
N VAL A 11 8.31 -39.71 10.84
CA VAL A 11 7.46 -40.82 10.44
C VAL A 11 6.62 -41.28 11.63
N GLU A 12 7.23 -41.54 12.79
CA GLU A 12 6.51 -41.98 14.00
C GLU A 12 5.45 -40.97 14.45
N LYS A 13 5.77 -39.67 14.38
CA LYS A 13 4.84 -38.58 14.78
C LYS A 13 3.68 -38.39 13.81
N THR A 14 3.83 -38.69 12.53
CA THR A 14 2.85 -38.38 11.49
C THR A 14 2.21 -39.60 10.87
N PHE A 15 2.61 -40.81 11.28
CA PHE A 15 2.07 -42.08 10.74
C PHE A 15 0.56 -42.18 11.00
N SER A 16 -0.17 -42.63 10.00
CA SER A 16 -1.59 -42.90 10.09
C SER A 16 -1.93 -44.17 9.25
N ASP A 17 -3.08 -44.79 9.52
CA ASP A 17 -3.55 -45.98 8.79
C ASP A 17 -3.75 -45.72 7.27
N LYS A 18 -3.72 -44.46 6.84
CA LYS A 18 -3.80 -44.03 5.44
C LYS A 18 -2.42 -43.75 4.81
N ALA A 19 -1.33 -44.04 5.54
CA ALA A 19 0.02 -43.78 5.05
C ALA A 19 0.34 -44.69 3.87
N ASP A 20 0.73 -44.12 2.74
CA ASP A 20 1.13 -44.82 1.53
C ASP A 20 2.59 -44.46 1.16
N SER A 21 3.06 -45.05 0.07
CA SER A 21 4.40 -44.79 -0.45
C SER A 21 4.63 -43.33 -0.85
N LYS A 22 3.58 -42.60 -1.22
CA LYS A 22 3.67 -41.15 -1.55
C LYS A 22 3.83 -40.34 -0.31
N TRP A 23 3.07 -40.65 0.74
CA TRP A 23 3.21 -40.04 2.05
C TRP A 23 4.63 -40.20 2.60
N LEU A 24 5.19 -41.45 2.53
CA LEU A 24 6.57 -41.68 3.02
C LEU A 24 7.60 -40.88 2.24
N LYS A 25 7.51 -40.84 0.90
CA LYS A 25 8.38 -39.99 0.08
C LYS A 25 8.30 -38.53 0.51
N GLN A 26 7.09 -38.03 0.76
CA GLN A 26 6.83 -36.68 1.18
C GLN A 26 7.49 -36.38 2.54
N VAL A 27 7.37 -37.30 3.53
CA VAL A 27 8.01 -37.15 4.85
C VAL A 27 9.54 -37.09 4.71
N ILE A 28 10.12 -37.95 3.86
CA ILE A 28 11.55 -37.96 3.57
C ILE A 28 11.99 -36.64 2.95
N GLU A 29 11.28 -36.17 1.91
CA GLU A 29 11.55 -34.88 1.25
C GLU A 29 11.46 -33.71 2.22
N ASP A 30 10.48 -33.71 3.11
CA ASP A 30 10.27 -32.65 4.10
C ASP A 30 11.41 -32.56 5.11
N VAL A 31 12.04 -33.68 5.45
CA VAL A 31 13.21 -33.68 6.35
C VAL A 31 14.48 -33.30 5.60
N LEU A 32 14.65 -33.80 4.36
CA LEU A 32 15.83 -33.50 3.55
C LEU A 32 15.84 -32.06 3.02
N TYR A 33 14.65 -31.51 2.75
CA TYR A 33 14.47 -30.18 2.15
C TYR A 33 13.44 -29.35 2.95
N PRO A 34 13.77 -28.94 4.18
CA PRO A 34 12.84 -28.26 5.10
C PRO A 34 12.32 -26.93 4.53
N ALA A 35 13.12 -26.21 3.73
CA ALA A 35 12.69 -24.98 3.08
C ALA A 35 11.53 -25.24 2.10
N ARG A 36 11.62 -26.28 1.27
CA ARG A 36 10.53 -26.66 0.33
C ARG A 36 9.29 -27.16 1.06
N ALA A 37 9.48 -27.85 2.19
CA ALA A 37 8.37 -28.29 3.04
C ALA A 37 7.64 -27.09 3.64
N PHE A 38 8.39 -26.10 4.09
CA PHE A 38 7.84 -24.84 4.60
C PHE A 38 7.03 -24.12 3.51
N GLU A 39 7.59 -23.90 2.33
CA GLU A 39 6.93 -23.24 1.19
C GLU A 39 5.61 -23.91 0.79
N ARG A 40 5.56 -25.24 0.84
CA ARG A 40 4.35 -26.02 0.50
C ARG A 40 3.24 -25.85 1.52
N ASN A 41 3.60 -25.74 2.79
CA ASN A 41 2.66 -25.75 3.90
C ASN A 41 2.24 -24.34 4.39
N HIS A 42 2.91 -23.29 3.90
CA HIS A 42 2.63 -21.92 4.31
C HIS A 42 2.18 -21.08 3.13
N PRO A 43 1.13 -20.29 3.29
CA PRO A 43 0.72 -19.32 2.28
C PRO A 43 1.78 -18.23 2.09
N THR A 44 2.04 -17.86 0.84
CA THR A 44 2.99 -16.78 0.54
C THR A 44 2.51 -15.44 1.07
N LEU A 45 3.43 -14.49 1.23
CA LEU A 45 3.09 -13.11 1.61
C LEU A 45 2.08 -12.49 0.64
N LEU A 46 2.23 -12.71 -0.67
CA LEU A 46 1.27 -12.23 -1.68
C LEU A 46 -0.13 -12.82 -1.49
N TYR A 47 -0.24 -14.12 -1.20
CA TYR A 47 -1.52 -14.74 -0.87
C TYR A 47 -2.18 -14.05 0.32
N ARG A 48 -1.41 -13.76 1.38
CA ARG A 48 -1.91 -13.06 2.58
C ARG A 48 -2.30 -11.61 2.30
N VAL A 49 -1.62 -10.91 1.40
CA VAL A 49 -2.03 -9.57 0.96
C VAL A 49 -3.37 -9.62 0.24
N HIS A 50 -3.58 -10.62 -0.62
CA HIS A 50 -4.86 -10.83 -1.31
C HIS A 50 -5.99 -11.12 -0.32
N GLU A 51 -5.76 -12.01 0.65
CA GLU A 51 -6.70 -12.30 1.73
C GLU A 51 -7.02 -11.05 2.57
N TYR A 52 -5.99 -10.20 2.84
CA TYR A 52 -6.21 -8.92 3.51
C TYR A 52 -7.11 -7.99 2.71
N LEU A 53 -6.92 -7.91 1.40
CA LEU A 53 -7.76 -7.11 0.51
C LEU A 53 -9.22 -7.59 0.53
N GLU A 54 -9.45 -8.91 0.46
CA GLU A 54 -10.80 -9.50 0.50
C GLU A 54 -11.53 -9.21 1.81
N LYS A 55 -10.81 -9.30 2.93
CA LYS A 55 -11.37 -9.06 4.27
C LYS A 55 -11.46 -7.57 4.65
N TYR A 56 -10.96 -6.66 3.80
CA TYR A 56 -10.94 -5.24 4.11
C TYR A 56 -12.30 -4.58 3.86
N GLU A 57 -12.98 -4.16 4.93
CA GLU A 57 -14.30 -3.51 4.88
C GLU A 57 -14.24 -1.97 4.89
N GLY A 58 -13.05 -1.38 4.80
CA GLY A 58 -12.84 0.05 4.89
C GLY A 58 -13.17 0.83 3.61
N ALA A 59 -12.60 2.03 3.49
CA ALA A 59 -12.84 2.93 2.37
C ALA A 59 -12.23 2.40 1.06
N ASP A 60 -12.92 2.60 -0.07
CA ASP A 60 -12.48 2.16 -1.41
C ASP A 60 -11.09 2.70 -1.77
N ARG A 61 -10.80 3.95 -1.39
CA ARG A 61 -9.47 4.54 -1.60
C ARG A 61 -8.35 3.75 -0.89
N THR A 62 -8.64 3.18 0.28
CA THR A 62 -7.67 2.33 0.98
C THR A 62 -7.53 0.98 0.27
N LYS A 63 -8.62 0.42 -0.26
CA LYS A 63 -8.54 -0.80 -1.12
C LYS A 63 -7.64 -0.57 -2.33
N GLU A 64 -7.71 0.59 -2.98
CA GLU A 64 -6.81 0.95 -4.07
C GLU A 64 -5.33 0.98 -3.61
N HIS A 65 -5.03 1.45 -2.39
CA HIS A 65 -3.68 1.41 -1.85
C HIS A 65 -3.18 -0.03 -1.63
N ILE A 66 -4.05 -0.92 -1.14
CA ILE A 66 -3.73 -2.35 -0.98
C ILE A 66 -3.41 -2.98 -2.33
N ILE A 67 -4.26 -2.75 -3.35
CA ILE A 67 -4.05 -3.26 -4.72
C ILE A 67 -2.73 -2.73 -5.32
N ARG A 68 -2.42 -1.45 -5.10
CA ARG A 68 -1.15 -0.87 -5.57
C ARG A 68 0.06 -1.50 -4.88
N PHE A 69 -0.04 -1.78 -3.59
CA PHE A 69 0.99 -2.49 -2.83
C PHE A 69 1.16 -3.92 -3.35
N GLU A 70 0.08 -4.68 -3.50
CA GLU A 70 0.08 -6.04 -4.03
C GLU A 70 0.78 -6.11 -5.39
N ARG A 71 0.42 -5.22 -6.32
CA ARG A 71 1.04 -5.14 -7.65
C ARG A 71 2.53 -4.82 -7.60
N LYS A 72 2.97 -3.95 -6.68
CA LYS A 72 4.40 -3.64 -6.48
C LYS A 72 5.16 -4.83 -5.89
N MET A 73 4.57 -5.50 -4.91
CA MET A 73 5.15 -6.68 -4.28
C MET A 73 5.26 -7.84 -5.29
N SER A 74 4.24 -8.05 -6.13
CA SER A 74 4.27 -9.06 -7.20
C SER A 74 5.42 -8.77 -8.18
N ARG A 75 5.55 -7.52 -8.67
CA ARG A 75 6.66 -7.16 -9.57
C ARG A 75 8.03 -7.29 -8.91
N TYR A 76 8.13 -7.03 -7.60
CA TYR A 76 9.36 -7.25 -6.86
C TYR A 76 9.75 -8.73 -6.83
N HIS A 77 8.80 -9.63 -6.58
CA HIS A 77 9.04 -11.08 -6.65
C HIS A 77 9.50 -11.50 -8.04
N ASP A 78 8.80 -11.04 -9.09
CA ASP A 78 9.17 -11.35 -10.47
C ASP A 78 10.56 -10.79 -10.81
N TYR A 79 10.88 -9.56 -10.39
CA TYR A 79 12.19 -8.94 -10.58
C TYR A 79 13.32 -9.75 -9.93
N GLN A 80 13.11 -10.19 -8.69
CA GLN A 80 14.07 -11.04 -7.99
C GLN A 80 14.33 -12.35 -8.75
N ARG A 81 13.29 -12.97 -9.31
CA ARG A 81 13.38 -14.25 -9.98
C ARG A 81 13.93 -14.15 -11.40
N GLU A 82 13.43 -13.22 -12.17
CA GLU A 82 13.71 -13.15 -13.61
C GLU A 82 14.94 -12.30 -13.94
N ILE A 83 15.15 -11.20 -13.21
CA ILE A 83 16.27 -10.28 -13.47
C ILE A 83 17.48 -10.60 -12.60
N LEU A 84 17.28 -10.79 -11.29
CA LEU A 84 18.39 -11.08 -10.37
C LEU A 84 18.74 -12.57 -10.30
N GLY A 85 17.97 -13.45 -10.95
CA GLY A 85 18.25 -14.87 -11.02
C GLY A 85 17.94 -15.66 -9.74
N ASN A 86 17.26 -15.05 -8.76
CA ASN A 86 16.87 -15.68 -7.50
C ASN A 86 15.60 -16.52 -7.69
N ARG A 87 15.70 -17.62 -8.44
CA ARG A 87 14.55 -18.42 -8.92
C ARG A 87 13.58 -18.85 -7.82
N ASP A 88 14.09 -19.15 -6.65
CA ASP A 88 13.30 -19.64 -5.49
C ASP A 88 12.88 -18.48 -4.56
N PHE A 89 13.06 -17.22 -4.96
CA PHE A 89 12.70 -16.08 -4.13
C PHE A 89 11.19 -16.06 -3.85
N THR A 90 10.84 -16.19 -2.58
CA THR A 90 9.45 -16.12 -2.09
C THR A 90 9.47 -15.52 -0.69
N LEU A 91 8.56 -14.60 -0.42
CA LEU A 91 8.38 -14.03 0.91
C LEU A 91 7.20 -14.69 1.62
N PHE A 92 7.39 -14.96 2.90
CA PHE A 92 6.38 -15.45 3.83
C PHE A 92 6.28 -14.51 5.01
N VAL A 93 5.07 -14.31 5.55
CA VAL A 93 4.87 -13.42 6.70
C VAL A 93 5.58 -13.91 7.95
N GLU A 94 5.76 -15.23 8.05
CA GLU A 94 6.42 -15.90 9.17
C GLU A 94 7.93 -15.67 9.21
N THR A 95 8.57 -15.52 8.05
CA THR A 95 10.03 -15.50 7.91
C THR A 95 10.60 -14.24 7.27
N VAL A 96 9.75 -13.28 6.90
CA VAL A 96 10.23 -12.03 6.32
C VAL A 96 11.18 -11.31 7.28
N THR A 97 12.34 -10.88 6.75
CA THR A 97 13.42 -10.25 7.53
C THR A 97 13.46 -8.74 7.29
N LEU A 98 14.16 -8.03 8.17
CA LEU A 98 14.42 -6.59 8.02
C LEU A 98 15.20 -6.30 6.73
N GLU A 99 16.13 -7.16 6.34
CA GLU A 99 16.87 -7.04 5.10
C GLU A 99 15.95 -7.14 3.87
N GLN A 100 15.03 -8.10 3.86
CA GLN A 100 14.05 -8.26 2.79
C GLN A 100 13.08 -7.07 2.71
N MET A 101 12.68 -6.50 3.85
CA MET A 101 11.88 -5.28 3.86
C MET A 101 12.66 -4.09 3.28
N ASN A 102 13.92 -3.93 3.65
CA ASN A 102 14.79 -2.90 3.09
C ASN A 102 15.02 -3.11 1.58
N GLY A 103 15.22 -4.34 1.13
CA GLY A 103 15.33 -4.69 -0.29
C GLY A 103 14.08 -4.30 -1.08
N PHE A 104 12.90 -4.56 -0.53
CA PHE A 104 11.65 -4.10 -1.15
C PHE A 104 11.52 -2.57 -1.18
N ARG A 105 11.91 -1.87 -0.11
CA ARG A 105 11.96 -0.40 -0.07
C ARG A 105 12.85 0.15 -1.18
N ASP A 106 14.06 -0.39 -1.30
CA ASP A 106 15.05 0.06 -2.28
C ASP A 106 14.60 -0.22 -3.71
N TYR A 107 13.95 -1.37 -3.94
CA TYR A 107 13.29 -1.67 -5.20
C TYR A 107 12.21 -0.62 -5.53
N VAL A 108 11.32 -0.31 -4.59
CA VAL A 108 10.24 0.67 -4.79
C VAL A 108 10.79 2.07 -5.08
N ALA A 109 11.84 2.48 -4.38
CA ALA A 109 12.49 3.78 -4.57
C ALA A 109 13.14 3.90 -5.95
N ASN A 110 13.74 2.82 -6.46
CA ASN A 110 14.50 2.78 -7.71
C ASN A 110 13.73 2.17 -8.89
N GLU A 111 12.47 1.74 -8.72
CA GLU A 111 11.67 1.10 -9.77
C GLU A 111 11.64 1.95 -11.06
N TYR A 112 11.73 3.27 -10.97
CA TYR A 112 11.75 4.17 -12.13
C TYR A 112 13.01 4.01 -12.99
N LEU A 113 14.19 3.71 -12.39
CA LEU A 113 15.43 3.40 -13.10
C LEU A 113 15.36 2.01 -13.73
N LEU A 114 14.93 1.02 -12.94
CA LEU A 114 14.77 -0.36 -13.41
C LEU A 114 13.81 -0.47 -14.60
N ARG A 115 12.79 0.37 -14.66
CA ARG A 115 11.87 0.47 -15.82
C ARG A 115 12.55 0.99 -17.08
N GLN A 116 13.62 1.78 -16.95
CA GLN A 116 14.42 2.24 -18.09
C GLN A 116 15.45 1.20 -18.52
N GLU A 117 15.99 0.46 -17.55
CA GLU A 117 17.01 -0.57 -17.78
C GLU A 117 16.42 -1.87 -18.34
N HIS A 118 15.20 -2.24 -17.90
CA HIS A 118 14.52 -3.49 -18.26
C HIS A 118 13.10 -3.26 -18.80
N PRO A 119 12.93 -2.50 -19.90
CA PRO A 119 11.61 -2.19 -20.44
C PRO A 119 10.83 -3.46 -20.84
N GLU A 120 11.51 -4.50 -21.35
CA GLU A 120 10.94 -5.79 -21.73
C GLU A 120 10.27 -6.52 -20.55
N PHE A 121 10.80 -6.34 -19.34
CA PHE A 121 10.22 -6.88 -18.12
C PHE A 121 8.97 -6.11 -17.67
N TYR A 122 8.98 -4.77 -17.78
CA TYR A 122 7.93 -3.93 -17.23
C TYR A 122 6.72 -3.73 -18.17
N VAL A 123 6.93 -3.67 -19.50
CA VAL A 123 5.85 -3.42 -20.48
C VAL A 123 4.67 -4.38 -20.32
N PRO A 124 4.84 -5.72 -20.19
CA PRO A 124 3.72 -6.62 -20.01
C PRO A 124 3.07 -6.57 -18.62
N ARG A 125 3.74 -5.98 -17.63
CA ARG A 125 3.32 -6.01 -16.22
C ARG A 125 2.65 -4.73 -15.74
N MET A 126 2.73 -3.66 -16.52
CA MET A 126 2.11 -2.40 -16.12
C MET A 126 1.82 -1.51 -17.34
N LEU A 127 0.77 -0.69 -17.22
CA LEU A 127 0.47 0.34 -18.21
C LEU A 127 1.52 1.46 -18.10
N ILE A 128 2.32 1.62 -19.17
CA ILE A 128 3.35 2.66 -19.25
C ILE A 128 2.90 3.73 -20.24
N ASN A 129 2.23 4.76 -19.72
CA ASN A 129 1.73 5.86 -20.55
C ASN A 129 2.63 7.10 -20.54
N HIS A 130 3.70 7.10 -19.73
CA HIS A 130 4.60 8.25 -19.56
C HIS A 130 5.98 7.81 -19.07
N LYS A 131 6.95 8.69 -19.23
CA LYS A 131 8.32 8.46 -18.75
C LYS A 131 8.31 8.14 -17.24
N PRO A 132 9.05 7.11 -16.82
CA PRO A 132 9.19 6.79 -15.41
C PRO A 132 9.77 7.97 -14.63
N LYS A 133 9.18 8.29 -13.49
CA LYS A 133 9.68 9.33 -12.58
C LYS A 133 9.94 8.73 -11.20
N PRO A 134 10.93 9.25 -10.46
CA PRO A 134 11.18 8.82 -9.09
C PRO A 134 9.95 9.07 -8.22
N LEU A 135 9.67 8.16 -7.31
CA LEU A 135 8.68 8.40 -6.27
C LEU A 135 9.24 9.38 -5.23
N SER A 136 8.38 10.22 -4.68
CA SER A 136 8.77 11.05 -3.54
C SER A 136 9.09 10.16 -2.33
N ASN A 137 9.99 10.65 -1.47
CA ASN A 137 10.35 9.96 -0.23
C ASN A 137 9.12 9.64 0.64
N THR A 138 8.20 10.60 0.74
CA THR A 138 6.90 10.44 1.40
C THR A 138 6.09 9.27 0.83
N THR A 139 6.09 9.08 -0.50
CA THR A 139 5.36 7.97 -1.13
C THR A 139 5.99 6.63 -0.79
N VAL A 140 7.33 6.54 -0.81
CA VAL A 140 8.06 5.31 -0.40
C VAL A 140 7.78 4.98 1.06
N ILE A 141 7.87 5.97 1.96
CA ILE A 141 7.54 5.82 3.38
C ILE A 141 6.12 5.30 3.56
N ASN A 142 5.14 5.87 2.86
CA ASN A 142 3.74 5.44 2.97
C ASN A 142 3.52 3.99 2.49
N ILE A 143 4.25 3.54 1.46
CA ILE A 143 4.21 2.14 1.00
C ILE A 143 4.77 1.22 2.08
N MET A 144 5.89 1.60 2.71
CA MET A 144 6.52 0.80 3.77
C MET A 144 5.70 0.80 5.06
N ASN A 145 5.08 1.93 5.43
CA ASN A 145 4.16 2.00 6.57
C ASN A 145 2.93 1.11 6.34
N PHE A 146 2.44 1.03 5.10
CA PHE A 146 1.39 0.07 4.77
C PHE A 146 1.90 -1.38 4.93
N PHE A 147 3.12 -1.69 4.52
CA PHE A 147 3.71 -3.02 4.72
C PHE A 147 3.77 -3.39 6.21
N CYS A 148 4.23 -2.48 7.06
CA CYS A 148 4.20 -2.66 8.52
C CYS A 148 2.78 -2.89 9.04
N THR A 149 1.80 -2.11 8.57
CA THR A 149 0.39 -2.26 8.95
C THR A 149 -0.17 -3.63 8.57
N PHE A 150 0.17 -4.12 7.38
CA PHE A 150 -0.21 -5.44 6.90
C PHE A 150 0.40 -6.56 7.76
N LEU A 151 1.70 -6.50 8.06
CA LEU A 151 2.38 -7.49 8.92
C LEU A 151 1.79 -7.48 10.34
N HIS A 152 1.48 -6.31 10.89
CA HIS A 152 0.79 -6.18 12.17
C HIS A 152 -0.62 -6.82 12.12
N TRP A 153 -1.35 -6.66 11.02
CA TRP A 153 -2.63 -7.35 10.82
C TRP A 153 -2.44 -8.88 10.80
N CYS A 154 -1.43 -9.40 10.10
CA CYS A 154 -1.11 -10.82 10.09
C CYS A 154 -0.86 -11.38 11.50
N LYS A 155 -0.14 -10.62 12.34
CA LYS A 155 0.05 -10.99 13.76
C LYS A 155 -1.28 -11.03 14.51
N ARG A 156 -2.13 -10.01 14.36
CA ARG A 156 -3.46 -9.98 15.00
C ARG A 156 -4.34 -11.15 14.57
N MET A 157 -4.22 -11.58 13.32
CA MET A 157 -4.94 -12.76 12.78
C MET A 157 -4.30 -14.09 13.20
N LYS A 158 -3.20 -14.07 13.95
CA LYS A 158 -2.42 -15.24 14.37
C LYS A 158 -1.85 -16.05 13.20
N TYR A 159 -1.54 -15.38 12.09
CA TYR A 159 -0.87 -16.01 10.94
C TYR A 159 0.64 -16.07 11.13
N SER A 160 1.21 -15.19 11.97
CA SER A 160 2.63 -15.10 12.24
C SER A 160 2.90 -14.41 13.57
N ASP A 161 3.93 -14.87 14.29
CA ASP A 161 4.48 -14.20 15.47
C ASP A 161 5.65 -13.27 15.14
N ASN A 162 5.98 -13.13 13.85
CA ASN A 162 7.07 -12.28 13.37
C ASN A 162 6.76 -10.80 13.59
N GLU A 163 7.59 -10.13 14.38
CA GLU A 163 7.47 -8.70 14.70
C GLU A 163 8.47 -7.81 13.92
N VAL A 164 8.94 -8.24 12.78
CA VAL A 164 9.91 -7.48 11.96
C VAL A 164 9.43 -6.05 11.67
N TYR A 165 8.12 -5.83 11.58
CA TYR A 165 7.54 -4.49 11.41
C TYR A 165 7.88 -3.54 12.58
N ALA A 166 8.03 -4.05 13.80
CA ALA A 166 8.46 -3.25 14.96
C ALA A 166 9.95 -2.87 14.86
N LEU A 167 10.78 -3.80 14.35
CA LEU A 167 12.20 -3.54 14.09
C LEU A 167 12.41 -2.53 12.95
N TYR A 168 11.58 -2.60 11.90
CA TYR A 168 11.63 -1.65 10.79
C TYR A 168 11.26 -0.25 11.27
N GLY A 169 10.27 -0.14 12.12
CA GLY A 169 9.71 1.11 12.64
C GLY A 169 8.93 1.90 11.57
N CYS A 170 7.71 2.29 11.87
CA CYS A 170 6.97 3.19 11.00
C CYS A 170 7.60 4.58 11.03
N LYS A 171 7.93 5.13 9.85
CA LYS A 171 8.51 6.48 9.73
C LYS A 171 7.42 7.50 9.47
N GLU A 172 7.56 8.68 10.05
CA GLU A 172 6.69 9.80 9.70
C GLU A 172 7.11 10.38 8.35
N PRO A 173 6.14 10.59 7.45
CA PRO A 173 6.43 11.25 6.19
C PRO A 173 6.85 12.71 6.42
N THR A 174 7.94 13.13 5.82
CA THR A 174 8.36 14.53 5.85
C THR A 174 7.60 15.29 4.75
N TYR A 175 6.84 16.29 5.15
CA TYR A 175 6.16 17.20 4.24
C TYR A 175 6.97 18.49 4.15
N GLY A 176 7.03 19.08 2.94
CA GLY A 176 7.57 20.43 2.78
C GLY A 176 6.67 21.48 3.42
N ASP A 177 7.17 22.69 3.56
CA ASP A 177 6.37 23.81 4.02
C ASP A 177 5.18 24.05 3.08
N PRO A 178 3.97 24.22 3.61
CA PRO A 178 2.81 24.47 2.78
C PRO A 178 2.93 25.84 2.13
N PHE A 179 2.73 25.91 0.83
CA PHE A 179 2.55 27.17 0.13
C PHE A 179 1.15 27.69 0.40
N TYR A 180 1.03 28.94 0.87
CA TYR A 180 -0.22 29.60 1.16
C TYR A 180 -0.21 31.04 0.65
N LEU A 181 -1.38 31.58 0.40
CA LEU A 181 -1.57 33.01 0.11
C LEU A 181 -1.94 33.76 1.38
N THR A 182 -1.40 34.96 1.54
CA THR A 182 -1.87 35.88 2.56
C THR A 182 -3.25 36.43 2.22
N SER A 183 -3.90 37.09 3.18
CA SER A 183 -5.21 37.71 2.94
C SER A 183 -5.13 38.82 1.89
N GLU A 184 -4.02 39.56 1.89
CA GLU A 184 -3.74 40.63 0.94
C GLU A 184 -3.58 40.07 -0.48
N GLU A 185 -2.79 39.00 -0.67
CA GLU A 185 -2.61 38.34 -1.98
C GLU A 185 -3.92 37.75 -2.51
N ARG A 186 -4.73 37.15 -1.63
CA ARG A 186 -6.06 36.67 -1.99
C ARG A 186 -6.96 37.81 -2.47
N ASN A 187 -6.94 38.97 -1.77
CA ASN A 187 -7.75 40.13 -2.15
C ASN A 187 -7.30 40.71 -3.50
N VAL A 188 -5.98 40.78 -3.76
CA VAL A 188 -5.45 41.18 -5.08
C VAL A 188 -6.01 40.26 -6.19
N LEU A 189 -6.08 38.94 -5.94
CA LEU A 189 -6.69 38.02 -6.90
C LEU A 189 -8.18 38.29 -7.08
N TYR A 190 -8.90 38.58 -6.01
CA TYR A 190 -10.34 38.88 -6.05
C TYR A 190 -10.64 40.12 -6.87
N ASP A 191 -9.86 41.19 -6.69
CA ASP A 191 -10.04 42.47 -7.35
C ASP A 191 -9.47 42.52 -8.78
N ALA A 192 -8.77 41.46 -9.23
CA ALA A 192 -8.18 41.41 -10.56
C ALA A 192 -9.24 41.50 -11.65
N ASP A 193 -9.06 42.42 -12.60
CA ASP A 193 -9.89 42.49 -13.79
C ASP A 193 -9.59 41.32 -14.73
N LEU A 194 -10.57 40.47 -14.95
CA LEU A 194 -10.51 39.28 -15.83
C LEU A 194 -11.62 39.32 -16.89
N SER A 195 -12.11 40.51 -17.25
CA SER A 195 -13.17 40.72 -18.23
C SER A 195 -12.84 40.07 -19.60
N ASP A 196 -11.54 40.05 -19.96
CA ASP A 196 -11.06 39.42 -21.19
C ASP A 196 -11.04 37.88 -21.13
N ASN A 197 -11.17 37.29 -19.93
CA ASN A 197 -11.14 35.83 -19.75
C ASN A 197 -12.22 35.34 -18.75
N PRO A 198 -13.49 35.24 -19.20
CA PRO A 198 -14.60 34.83 -18.32
C PRO A 198 -14.41 33.48 -17.65
N LYS A 199 -13.70 32.53 -18.29
CA LYS A 199 -13.41 31.21 -17.69
C LYS A 199 -12.47 31.34 -16.50
N LEU A 200 -11.44 32.18 -16.62
CA LEU A 200 -10.50 32.43 -15.54
C LEU A 200 -11.16 33.18 -14.39
N ALA A 201 -12.08 34.12 -14.69
CA ALA A 201 -12.87 34.83 -13.68
C ALA A 201 -13.67 33.83 -12.81
N VAL A 202 -14.35 32.86 -13.41
CA VAL A 202 -15.09 31.82 -12.67
C VAL A 202 -14.14 30.98 -11.80
N ILE A 203 -12.97 30.60 -12.33
CA ILE A 203 -11.97 29.81 -11.56
C ILE A 203 -11.47 30.63 -10.36
N ARG A 204 -11.19 31.93 -10.54
CA ARG A 204 -10.81 32.87 -9.48
C ARG A 204 -11.89 32.92 -8.39
N ASP A 205 -13.14 33.11 -8.78
CA ASP A 205 -14.25 33.23 -7.83
C ASP A 205 -14.44 31.95 -7.00
N ILE A 206 -14.35 30.77 -7.63
CA ILE A 206 -14.37 29.49 -6.94
C ILE A 206 -13.19 29.37 -5.98
N PHE A 207 -11.99 29.78 -6.39
CA PHE A 207 -10.79 29.72 -5.57
C PHE A 207 -10.90 30.63 -4.35
N VAL A 208 -11.31 31.90 -4.55
CA VAL A 208 -11.50 32.87 -3.46
C VAL A 208 -12.58 32.41 -2.50
N PHE A 209 -13.71 31.92 -3.01
CA PHE A 209 -14.77 31.30 -2.21
C PHE A 209 -14.21 30.12 -1.38
N HIS A 210 -13.39 29.26 -1.99
CA HIS A 210 -12.75 28.14 -1.29
C HIS A 210 -11.83 28.61 -0.16
N CYS A 211 -11.10 29.70 -0.36
CA CYS A 211 -10.26 30.32 0.69
C CYS A 211 -11.11 30.78 1.89
N TYR A 212 -12.29 31.34 1.67
CA TYR A 212 -13.18 31.78 2.75
C TYR A 212 -13.76 30.62 3.55
N ILE A 213 -14.21 29.56 2.88
CA ILE A 213 -14.87 28.45 3.58
C ILE A 213 -13.90 27.42 4.15
N GLY A 214 -12.64 27.36 3.70
CA GLY A 214 -11.59 26.49 4.24
C GLY A 214 -11.89 25.00 4.18
N CYS A 215 -12.82 24.56 3.30
CA CYS A 215 -13.18 23.15 3.19
C CYS A 215 -12.16 22.36 2.36
N ARG A 216 -12.26 21.03 2.39
CA ARG A 216 -11.46 20.19 1.46
C ARG A 216 -12.01 20.37 0.04
N VAL A 217 -11.11 20.35 -0.95
CA VAL A 217 -11.49 20.47 -2.37
C VAL A 217 -12.56 19.45 -2.81
N GLY A 218 -12.49 18.23 -2.28
CA GLY A 218 -13.51 17.20 -2.55
C GLY A 218 -14.87 17.50 -1.92
N ASP A 219 -14.93 18.28 -0.85
CA ASP A 219 -16.17 18.74 -0.24
C ASP A 219 -16.69 19.96 -1.02
N LEU A 220 -15.82 20.89 -1.45
CA LEU A 220 -16.16 22.03 -2.29
C LEU A 220 -16.97 21.61 -3.54
N TYR A 221 -16.47 20.62 -4.30
CA TYR A 221 -17.14 20.14 -5.53
C TYR A 221 -18.48 19.46 -5.30
N ARG A 222 -18.87 19.22 -4.06
CA ARG A 222 -20.17 18.64 -3.69
C ARG A 222 -21.16 19.67 -3.15
N LEU A 223 -20.73 20.90 -2.94
CA LEU A 223 -21.60 21.95 -2.48
C LEU A 223 -22.62 22.28 -3.55
N THR A 224 -23.85 22.43 -3.11
CA THR A 224 -25.01 22.87 -3.91
C THR A 224 -25.70 24.03 -3.21
N ARG A 225 -26.67 24.68 -3.86
CA ARG A 225 -27.46 25.72 -3.24
C ARG A 225 -28.25 25.25 -2.01
N GLU A 226 -28.56 23.96 -1.92
CA GLU A 226 -29.22 23.35 -0.76
C GLU A 226 -28.38 23.35 0.50
N ASN A 227 -27.07 23.53 0.36
CA ASN A 227 -26.15 23.68 1.50
C ASN A 227 -26.23 25.08 2.13
N ILE A 228 -26.90 26.04 1.50
CA ILE A 228 -27.08 27.39 2.06
C ILE A 228 -28.40 27.41 2.83
N LYS A 229 -28.31 27.59 4.16
CA LYS A 229 -29.46 27.64 5.06
C LYS A 229 -29.32 28.83 6.01
N ASP A 230 -30.34 29.66 6.06
CA ASP A 230 -30.40 30.83 6.95
C ASP A 230 -29.17 31.74 6.87
N GLY A 231 -28.62 31.92 5.66
CA GLY A 231 -27.43 32.73 5.43
C GLY A 231 -26.08 32.03 5.75
N PHE A 232 -26.12 30.76 6.12
CA PHE A 232 -24.92 29.96 6.44
C PHE A 232 -24.73 28.83 5.42
N LEU A 233 -23.47 28.50 5.17
CA LEU A 233 -23.11 27.29 4.42
C LEU A 233 -23.00 26.09 5.38
N GLU A 234 -23.83 25.09 5.18
CA GLU A 234 -23.82 23.86 5.98
C GLU A 234 -23.46 22.64 5.14
N TYR A 235 -22.46 21.89 5.52
CA TYR A 235 -22.06 20.66 4.85
C TYR A 235 -21.47 19.63 5.81
N MET A 236 -21.50 18.34 5.42
CA MET A 236 -20.89 17.26 6.15
C MET A 236 -19.60 16.81 5.43
N PRO A 237 -18.42 16.94 6.07
CA PRO A 237 -17.15 16.52 5.47
C PRO A 237 -17.11 15.02 5.18
N GLN A 238 -16.88 14.64 3.92
CA GLN A 238 -16.93 13.24 3.48
C GLN A 238 -15.84 12.37 4.12
N LYS A 239 -14.63 12.91 4.29
CA LYS A 239 -13.50 12.15 4.86
C LYS A 239 -13.76 11.67 6.28
N THR A 240 -14.54 12.42 7.05
CA THR A 240 -14.82 12.14 8.46
C THR A 240 -16.25 11.62 8.70
N LYS A 241 -17.06 11.44 7.66
CA LYS A 241 -18.47 11.02 7.76
C LYS A 241 -18.65 9.72 8.54
N LYS A 242 -17.76 8.75 8.37
CA LYS A 242 -17.80 7.47 9.11
C LYS A 242 -17.35 7.58 10.58
N CYS A 243 -16.72 8.68 10.97
CA CYS A 243 -16.16 8.90 12.31
C CYS A 243 -17.00 9.87 13.15
N GLN A 244 -18.33 9.87 13.05
CA GLN A 244 -19.23 10.81 13.72
C GLN A 244 -18.92 12.28 13.39
N ALA A 245 -18.68 12.56 12.11
CA ALA A 245 -18.44 13.93 11.66
C ALA A 245 -19.61 14.84 12.02
N LYS A 246 -19.30 15.97 12.63
CA LYS A 246 -20.28 17.04 12.85
C LYS A 246 -20.47 17.83 11.56
N THR A 247 -21.69 18.33 11.35
CA THR A 247 -21.97 19.30 10.30
C THR A 247 -21.10 20.55 10.52
N VAL A 248 -20.41 20.98 9.48
CA VAL A 248 -19.65 22.25 9.50
C VAL A 248 -20.61 23.35 9.06
N ARG A 249 -20.64 24.45 9.81
CA ARG A 249 -21.43 25.64 9.52
C ARG A 249 -20.50 26.83 9.37
N VAL A 250 -20.53 27.50 8.23
CA VAL A 250 -19.70 28.65 7.89
C VAL A 250 -20.62 29.82 7.57
N PRO A 251 -20.38 31.03 8.13
CA PRO A 251 -21.20 32.22 7.85
C PRO A 251 -21.04 32.73 6.43
#